data_8e32d029231b4e28de81def11a327da1
#
_entry.id   8e32d029231b4e28de81def11a327da1
#
_cell.length_a   1.000
_cell.length_b   1.000
_cell.length_c   1.000
_cell.angle_alpha   90.00
_cell.angle_beta   90.00
_cell.angle_gamma   90.00
#
_symmetry.space_group_name_H-M   'P 1'
#
loop_
_entity.id
_entity.type
_entity.pdbx_description
1 polymer ?
#
loop_
_entity_poly.entity_id
_entity_poly.type
_entity_poly.pdbx_seq_one_letter_code
_entity_poly.pdbx_strand_id
1 'polypeptide(L)'
;MNAYLECPTIKTKSFTIRLIRKADSESLFQCYNDESAVQLMNDDNCDFGFYVESREKMLETIGYRLDFYEKQYFIRFSIVDNATDKAVGTIEGFVGETGVLRVDISSAFEKSSYLSEIFEFAKDNFYEFFGNEDIVTKAVSGATERRKALNSSGWEFIDKYREHHDYYKITCKR
;
A
#
# COMPACT_ATOMS: atom_id res chain seq x y z
N MET A 1 -1.84 -17.32 -9.30
CA MET A 1 -2.79 -17.35 -8.12
C MET A 1 -3.78 -16.21 -8.29
N ASN A 2 -5.06 -16.37 -7.95
CA ASN A 2 -6.00 -15.24 -7.98
C ASN A 2 -6.22 -14.76 -6.54
N ALA A 3 -5.67 -13.61 -6.20
CA ALA A 3 -5.71 -13.07 -4.84
C ALA A 3 -7.12 -12.69 -4.36
N TYR A 4 -8.09 -12.54 -5.28
CA TYR A 4 -9.49 -12.31 -4.92
C TYR A 4 -10.24 -13.59 -4.49
N LEU A 5 -9.78 -14.77 -4.93
CA LEU A 5 -10.35 -16.04 -4.49
C LEU A 5 -9.78 -16.50 -3.16
N GLU A 6 -8.47 -16.31 -2.99
CA GLU A 6 -7.75 -16.60 -1.78
C GLU A 6 -6.63 -15.57 -1.59
N CYS A 7 -6.84 -14.62 -0.67
CA CYS A 7 -5.84 -13.60 -0.41
C CYS A 7 -4.62 -14.20 0.27
N PRO A 8 -3.43 -14.14 -0.35
CA PRO A 8 -2.23 -14.73 0.23
C PRO A 8 -1.77 -14.02 1.48
N THR A 9 -1.05 -14.76 2.33
CA THR A 9 -0.26 -14.20 3.43
C THR A 9 1.21 -14.42 3.11
N ILE A 10 1.95 -13.33 2.93
CA ILE A 10 3.37 -13.37 2.55
C ILE A 10 4.21 -12.72 3.64
N LYS A 11 5.26 -13.41 4.05
CA LYS A 11 6.20 -12.93 5.04
C LYS A 11 7.46 -12.43 4.35
N THR A 12 7.82 -11.18 4.61
CA THR A 12 9.11 -10.59 4.28
C THR A 12 10.04 -10.61 5.50
N LYS A 13 11.21 -10.01 5.39
CA LYS A 13 12.13 -9.90 6.53
C LYS A 13 11.51 -9.16 7.72
N SER A 14 10.88 -8.01 7.46
CA SER A 14 10.36 -7.13 8.51
C SER A 14 8.85 -7.22 8.68
N PHE A 15 8.12 -7.70 7.66
CA PHE A 15 6.66 -7.63 7.64
C PHE A 15 6.00 -8.96 7.29
N THR A 16 4.76 -9.10 7.76
CA THR A 16 3.79 -10.04 7.23
C THR A 16 2.72 -9.24 6.48
N ILE A 17 2.53 -9.52 5.19
CA ILE A 17 1.56 -8.86 4.32
C ILE A 17 0.40 -9.82 4.11
N ARG A 18 -0.79 -9.43 4.53
CA ARG A 18 -2.00 -10.24 4.51
C ARG A 18 -3.26 -9.40 4.33
N LEU A 19 -4.39 -10.02 4.01
CA LEU A 19 -5.67 -9.31 3.98
C LEU A 19 -5.89 -8.51 5.26
N ILE A 20 -6.39 -7.28 5.11
CA ILE A 20 -6.80 -6.44 6.24
C ILE A 20 -7.88 -7.13 7.09
N ARG A 21 -7.87 -6.91 8.40
CA ARG A 21 -8.82 -7.49 9.35
C ARG A 21 -9.41 -6.43 10.27
N LYS A 22 -10.62 -6.65 10.75
CA LYS A 22 -11.26 -5.75 11.74
C LYS A 22 -10.41 -5.60 13.00
N ALA A 23 -9.71 -6.65 13.40
CA ALA A 23 -8.78 -6.62 14.54
C ALA A 23 -7.58 -5.66 14.35
N ASP A 24 -7.28 -5.23 13.12
CA ASP A 24 -6.21 -4.26 12.83
C ASP A 24 -6.62 -2.82 13.14
N SER A 25 -7.90 -2.56 13.46
CA SER A 25 -8.47 -1.20 13.57
C SER A 25 -7.74 -0.30 14.56
N GLU A 26 -7.36 -0.83 15.71
CA GLU A 26 -6.64 -0.06 16.73
C GLU A 26 -5.26 0.39 16.26
N SER A 27 -4.48 -0.52 15.68
CA SER A 27 -3.13 -0.23 15.22
C SER A 27 -3.12 0.61 13.92
N LEU A 28 -4.06 0.33 13.00
CA LEU A 28 -4.21 1.15 11.77
C LEU A 28 -4.74 2.56 12.08
N PHE A 29 -5.58 2.72 13.11
CA PHE A 29 -5.97 4.06 13.56
C PHE A 29 -4.74 4.92 13.88
N GLN A 30 -3.71 4.37 14.53
CA GLN A 30 -2.47 5.10 14.82
C GLN A 30 -1.76 5.56 13.54
N CYS A 31 -1.81 4.77 12.47
CA CYS A 31 -1.23 5.13 11.18
C CYS A 31 -2.01 6.25 10.48
N TYR A 32 -3.34 6.15 10.44
CA TYR A 32 -4.20 7.08 9.71
C TYR A 32 -4.61 8.32 10.51
N ASN A 33 -4.27 8.38 11.81
CA ASN A 33 -4.39 9.57 12.66
C ASN A 33 -3.06 10.33 12.81
N ASP A 34 -2.00 9.85 12.17
CA ASP A 34 -0.68 10.49 12.12
C ASP A 34 -0.61 11.44 10.92
N GLU A 35 -0.71 12.75 11.17
CA GLU A 35 -0.64 13.77 10.12
C GLU A 35 0.65 13.68 9.29
N SER A 36 1.77 13.32 9.92
CA SER A 36 3.06 13.17 9.22
C SER A 36 3.04 11.99 8.25
N ALA A 37 2.34 10.91 8.58
CA ALA A 37 2.16 9.78 7.68
C ALA A 37 1.18 10.11 6.56
N VAL A 38 0.03 10.70 6.89
CA VAL A 38 -1.05 11.02 5.94
C VAL A 38 -0.58 11.96 4.82
N GLN A 39 0.29 12.93 5.13
CA GLN A 39 0.86 13.84 4.12
C GLN A 39 1.70 13.13 3.04
N LEU A 40 2.16 11.91 3.30
CA LEU A 40 2.98 11.12 2.37
C LEU A 40 2.16 10.06 1.61
N MET A 41 0.86 9.92 1.90
CA MET A 41 -0.03 8.97 1.24
C MET A 41 -0.48 9.49 -0.13
N ASN A 42 -0.81 8.57 -1.02
CA ASN A 42 -1.34 8.90 -2.34
C ASN A 42 -2.87 9.02 -2.28
N ASP A 43 -3.37 10.24 -2.29
CA ASP A 43 -4.80 10.58 -2.28
C ASP A 43 -5.37 10.89 -3.67
N ASP A 44 -4.58 10.73 -4.74
CA ASP A 44 -5.06 10.95 -6.11
C ASP A 44 -6.26 10.05 -6.42
N ASN A 45 -7.30 10.64 -6.98
CA ASN A 45 -8.58 9.99 -7.30
C ASN A 45 -9.31 9.41 -6.07
N CYS A 46 -9.10 10.00 -4.89
CA CYS A 46 -9.87 9.72 -3.70
C CYS A 46 -10.78 10.91 -3.38
N ASP A 47 -12.08 10.64 -3.18
CA ASP A 47 -13.06 11.68 -2.84
C ASP A 47 -12.90 12.17 -1.39
N PHE A 48 -12.17 11.42 -0.56
CA PHE A 48 -11.98 11.68 0.86
C PHE A 48 -10.50 11.60 1.22
N GLY A 49 -10.07 12.48 2.13
CA GLY A 49 -8.72 12.42 2.69
C GLY A 49 -8.48 11.14 3.50
N PHE A 50 -7.22 10.79 3.68
CA PHE A 50 -6.81 9.58 4.42
C PHE A 50 -6.78 9.75 5.94
N TYR A 51 -6.90 10.97 6.45
CA TYR A 51 -6.94 11.21 7.89
C TYR A 51 -8.20 10.62 8.52
N VAL A 52 -8.01 9.81 9.57
CA VAL A 52 -9.10 9.15 10.29
C VAL A 52 -9.21 9.73 11.70
N GLU A 53 -10.37 10.24 12.05
CA GLU A 53 -10.60 10.98 13.29
C GLU A 53 -10.83 10.10 14.52
N SER A 54 -11.33 8.87 14.33
CA SER A 54 -11.65 7.98 15.43
C SER A 54 -11.43 6.50 15.08
N ARG A 55 -11.34 5.67 16.12
CA ARG A 55 -11.22 4.21 15.99
C ARG A 55 -12.46 3.57 15.37
N GLU A 56 -13.63 4.10 15.72
CA GLU A 56 -14.92 3.68 15.16
C GLU A 56 -14.92 3.93 13.66
N LYS A 57 -14.44 5.10 13.24
CA LYS A 57 -14.32 5.43 11.82
C LYS A 57 -13.31 4.53 11.10
N MET A 58 -12.20 4.18 11.75
CA MET A 58 -11.23 3.21 11.20
C MET A 58 -11.87 1.83 11.03
N LEU A 59 -12.65 1.38 12.01
CA LEU A 59 -13.34 0.09 11.92
C LEU A 59 -14.37 0.05 10.79
N GLU A 60 -15.15 1.14 10.60
CA GLU A 60 -16.04 1.29 9.45
C GLU A 60 -15.28 1.24 8.13
N THR A 61 -14.16 1.97 8.03
CA THR A 61 -13.30 2.01 6.85
C THR A 61 -12.78 0.62 6.49
N ILE A 62 -12.36 -0.17 7.49
CA ILE A 62 -11.97 -1.56 7.26
C ILE A 62 -13.15 -2.40 6.76
N GLY A 63 -14.35 -2.19 7.31
CA GLY A 63 -15.56 -2.85 6.83
C GLY A 63 -15.79 -2.61 5.34
N TYR A 64 -15.73 -1.37 4.87
CA TYR A 64 -15.85 -1.03 3.43
C TYR A 64 -14.75 -1.69 2.59
N ARG A 65 -13.51 -1.71 3.06
CA ARG A 65 -12.39 -2.35 2.34
C ARG A 65 -12.59 -3.86 2.19
N LEU A 66 -13.17 -4.52 3.19
CA LEU A 66 -13.52 -5.95 3.12
C LEU A 66 -14.69 -6.21 2.17
N ASP A 67 -15.72 -5.36 2.17
CA ASP A 67 -16.83 -5.44 1.21
C ASP A 67 -16.33 -5.28 -0.25
N PHE A 68 -15.37 -4.40 -0.49
CA PHE A 68 -14.75 -4.24 -1.81
C PHE A 68 -13.90 -5.44 -2.21
N TYR A 69 -13.24 -6.07 -1.26
CA TYR A 69 -12.55 -7.35 -1.50
C TYR A 69 -13.53 -8.45 -1.92
N GLU A 70 -14.64 -8.63 -1.21
CA GLU A 70 -15.69 -9.60 -1.56
C GLU A 70 -16.28 -9.34 -2.94
N LYS A 71 -16.42 -8.07 -3.34
CA LYS A 71 -16.87 -7.65 -4.68
C LYS A 71 -15.78 -7.70 -5.74
N GLN A 72 -14.56 -8.09 -5.39
CA GLN A 72 -13.40 -8.19 -6.28
C GLN A 72 -13.02 -6.85 -6.96
N TYR A 73 -13.23 -5.72 -6.28
CA TYR A 73 -12.86 -4.40 -6.81
C TYR A 73 -11.40 -4.08 -6.55
N PHE A 74 -10.95 -4.26 -5.31
CA PHE A 74 -9.55 -4.15 -4.92
C PHE A 74 -9.27 -4.94 -3.64
N ILE A 75 -8.00 -5.16 -3.36
CA ILE A 75 -7.55 -5.76 -2.11
C ILE A 75 -6.79 -4.73 -1.31
N ARG A 76 -7.10 -4.63 -0.02
CA ARG A 76 -6.31 -3.89 0.93
C ARG A 76 -5.58 -4.87 1.84
N PHE A 77 -4.27 -4.96 1.69
CA PHE A 77 -3.42 -5.75 2.57
C PHE A 77 -3.02 -4.91 3.78
N SER A 78 -2.97 -5.51 4.97
CA SER A 78 -2.24 -4.95 6.12
C SER A 78 -0.76 -5.23 6.00
N ILE A 79 0.06 -4.24 6.32
CA ILE A 79 1.50 -4.37 6.57
C ILE A 79 1.65 -4.60 8.07
N VAL A 80 1.94 -5.83 8.47
CA VAL A 80 2.07 -6.21 9.88
C VAL A 80 3.54 -6.31 10.25
N ASP A 81 3.98 -5.53 11.22
CA ASP A 81 5.35 -5.60 11.74
C ASP A 81 5.60 -6.94 12.43
N ASN A 82 6.60 -7.69 11.97
CA ASN A 82 6.94 -9.02 12.50
C ASN A 82 7.43 -8.99 13.96
N ALA A 83 7.92 -7.85 14.44
CA ALA A 83 8.43 -7.71 15.80
C ALA A 83 7.32 -7.51 16.84
N THR A 84 6.23 -6.82 16.45
CA THR A 84 5.16 -6.43 17.37
C THR A 84 3.81 -7.10 17.09
N ASP A 85 3.69 -7.78 15.95
CA ASP A 85 2.44 -8.35 15.42
C ASP A 85 1.31 -7.30 15.26
N LYS A 86 1.67 -6.03 15.01
CA LYS A 86 0.74 -4.93 14.81
C LYS A 86 0.75 -4.46 13.37
N ALA A 87 -0.43 -4.14 12.83
CA ALA A 87 -0.52 -3.50 11.52
C ALA A 87 0.00 -2.06 11.61
N VAL A 88 1.01 -1.75 10.80
CA VAL A 88 1.67 -0.43 10.78
C VAL A 88 1.33 0.37 9.52
N GLY A 89 0.53 -0.20 8.64
CA GLY A 89 0.13 0.41 7.39
C GLY A 89 -0.66 -0.54 6.50
N THR A 90 -0.95 -0.09 5.28
CA THR A 90 -1.64 -0.92 4.28
C THR A 90 -1.05 -0.77 2.88
N ILE A 91 -1.29 -1.78 2.04
CA ILE A 91 -1.02 -1.77 0.59
C ILE A 91 -2.34 -1.97 -0.13
N GLU A 92 -2.59 -1.20 -1.18
CA GLU A 92 -3.71 -1.44 -2.09
C GLU A 92 -3.22 -2.06 -3.39
N GLY A 93 -3.93 -3.09 -3.85
CA GLY A 93 -3.74 -3.72 -5.15
C GLY A 93 -5.08 -4.02 -5.82
N PHE A 94 -5.12 -3.90 -7.16
CA PHE A 94 -6.31 -4.16 -7.96
C PHE A 94 -5.98 -4.61 -9.38
N VAL A 95 -6.95 -5.26 -10.04
CA VAL A 95 -6.84 -5.74 -11.41
C VAL A 95 -6.80 -4.58 -12.39
N GLY A 96 -5.92 -4.66 -13.41
CA GLY A 96 -5.81 -3.69 -14.50
C GLY A 96 -4.55 -3.92 -15.31
N GLU A 97 -4.49 -3.37 -16.51
CA GLU A 97 -3.29 -3.42 -17.35
C GLU A 97 -2.11 -2.74 -16.65
N THR A 98 -2.35 -1.55 -16.13
CA THR A 98 -1.41 -0.86 -15.23
C THR A 98 -2.03 -0.75 -13.85
N GLY A 99 -1.42 -1.38 -12.86
CA GLY A 99 -1.83 -1.26 -11.47
C GLY A 99 -1.33 0.03 -10.83
N VAL A 100 -2.09 0.59 -9.90
CA VAL A 100 -1.61 1.65 -9.01
C VAL A 100 -1.35 1.05 -7.65
N LEU A 101 -0.09 1.08 -7.23
CA LEU A 101 0.32 0.69 -5.89
C LEU A 101 0.15 1.89 -4.95
N ARG A 102 -0.68 1.75 -3.93
CA ARG A 102 -0.73 2.68 -2.80
C ARG A 102 -0.13 2.03 -1.58
N VAL A 103 0.78 2.73 -0.94
CA VAL A 103 1.41 2.32 0.31
C VAL A 103 1.14 3.39 1.35
N ASP A 104 0.31 3.05 2.31
CA ASP A 104 0.01 3.88 3.47
C ASP A 104 0.73 3.26 4.66
N ILE A 105 1.67 3.98 5.26
CA ILE A 105 2.48 3.45 6.36
C ILE A 105 2.73 4.52 7.41
N SER A 106 2.78 4.12 8.68
CA SER A 106 3.04 5.06 9.78
C SER A 106 4.43 5.69 9.67
N SER A 107 4.56 6.92 10.13
CA SER A 107 5.80 7.72 10.01
C SER A 107 7.03 7.04 10.59
N ALA A 108 6.87 6.22 11.64
CA ALA A 108 7.97 5.44 12.23
C ALA A 108 8.57 4.40 11.26
N PHE A 109 7.80 3.95 10.29
CA PHE A 109 8.18 2.96 9.27
C PHE A 109 8.41 3.57 7.88
N GLU A 110 8.23 4.88 7.71
CA GLU A 110 8.58 5.59 6.47
C GLU A 110 10.10 5.72 6.33
N LYS A 111 10.78 4.58 6.17
CA LYS A 111 12.24 4.45 6.03
C LYS A 111 12.55 3.66 4.77
N SER A 112 13.58 4.07 4.04
CA SER A 112 13.93 3.45 2.76
C SER A 112 14.16 1.95 2.84
N SER A 113 14.71 1.43 3.94
CA SER A 113 14.91 -0.01 4.14
C SER A 113 13.62 -0.81 4.24
N TYR A 114 12.61 -0.29 4.93
CA TYR A 114 11.28 -0.91 5.04
C TYR A 114 10.47 -0.77 3.76
N LEU A 115 10.51 0.42 3.16
CA LEU A 115 9.79 0.70 1.92
C LEU A 115 10.32 -0.13 0.75
N SER A 116 11.63 -0.38 0.68
CA SER A 116 12.22 -1.26 -0.33
C SER A 116 11.67 -2.68 -0.25
N GLU A 117 11.45 -3.24 0.94
CA GLU A 117 10.83 -4.56 1.11
C GLU A 117 9.39 -4.58 0.53
N ILE A 118 8.62 -3.50 0.74
CA ILE A 118 7.25 -3.37 0.25
C ILE A 118 7.24 -3.22 -1.26
N PHE A 119 8.14 -2.44 -1.84
CA PHE A 119 8.23 -2.25 -3.28
C PHE A 119 8.70 -3.52 -4.01
N GLU A 120 9.64 -4.27 -3.44
CA GLU A 120 10.03 -5.58 -3.96
C GLU A 120 8.88 -6.59 -3.85
N PHE A 121 8.15 -6.61 -2.72
CA PHE A 121 6.95 -7.43 -2.60
C PHE A 121 5.95 -7.17 -3.73
N ALA A 122 5.64 -5.91 -4.02
CA ALA A 122 4.68 -5.56 -5.08
C ALA A 122 5.19 -5.98 -6.46
N LYS A 123 6.47 -5.69 -6.78
CA LYS A 123 7.12 -6.07 -8.03
C LYS A 123 7.11 -7.59 -8.26
N ASP A 124 7.35 -8.37 -7.21
CA ASP A 124 7.50 -9.82 -7.31
C ASP A 124 6.15 -10.56 -7.37
N ASN A 125 5.06 -9.95 -6.89
CA ASN A 125 3.80 -10.66 -6.68
C ASN A 125 2.61 -10.09 -7.47
N PHE A 126 2.61 -8.83 -7.86
CA PHE A 126 1.41 -8.21 -8.45
C PHE A 126 1.03 -8.76 -9.82
N TYR A 127 2.00 -9.25 -10.60
CA TYR A 127 1.69 -9.96 -11.83
C TYR A 127 0.88 -11.23 -11.55
N GLU A 128 1.33 -12.05 -10.60
CA GLU A 128 0.65 -13.29 -10.24
C GLU A 128 -0.73 -13.05 -9.60
N PHE A 129 -0.87 -11.99 -8.78
CA PHE A 129 -2.10 -11.71 -8.06
C PHE A 129 -3.16 -11.04 -8.92
N PHE A 130 -2.76 -10.11 -9.78
CA PHE A 130 -3.66 -9.18 -10.46
C PHE A 130 -3.49 -9.16 -11.97
N GLY A 131 -2.47 -9.83 -12.51
CA GLY A 131 -2.13 -9.76 -13.93
C GLY A 131 -1.53 -8.42 -14.37
N ASN A 132 -1.10 -7.59 -13.43
CA ASN A 132 -0.47 -6.30 -13.75
C ASN A 132 0.91 -6.53 -14.36
N GLU A 133 1.11 -6.14 -15.63
CA GLU A 133 2.43 -6.15 -16.26
C GLU A 133 3.31 -5.04 -15.73
N ASP A 134 2.72 -3.86 -15.54
CA ASP A 134 3.35 -2.69 -14.96
C ASP A 134 2.56 -2.19 -13.74
N ILE A 135 3.27 -1.66 -12.78
CA ILE A 135 2.69 -0.93 -11.65
C ILE A 135 3.32 0.46 -11.54
N VAL A 136 2.49 1.42 -11.14
CA VAL A 136 2.91 2.78 -10.84
C VAL A 136 2.63 3.12 -9.38
N THR A 137 3.44 3.99 -8.80
CA THR A 137 3.23 4.49 -7.44
C THR A 137 3.63 5.95 -7.34
N LYS A 138 2.98 6.70 -6.46
CA LYS A 138 3.30 8.10 -6.20
C LYS A 138 4.23 8.22 -5.00
N ALA A 139 5.22 9.11 -5.14
CA ALA A 139 6.04 9.57 -4.03
C ALA A 139 6.10 11.08 -4.05
N VAL A 140 5.25 11.73 -3.23
CA VAL A 140 5.19 13.20 -3.13
C VAL A 140 6.56 13.81 -2.88
N SER A 141 6.76 15.08 -3.23
CA SER A 141 8.09 15.73 -3.20
C SER A 141 8.76 15.67 -1.82
N GLY A 142 7.99 15.69 -0.73
CA GLY A 142 8.49 15.57 0.65
C GLY A 142 8.83 14.15 1.10
N ALA A 143 8.46 13.11 0.34
CA ALA A 143 8.65 11.70 0.71
C ALA A 143 10.09 11.21 0.37
N THR A 144 11.10 11.80 0.99
CA THR A 144 12.52 11.56 0.68
C THR A 144 12.92 10.09 0.83
N GLU A 145 12.53 9.43 1.91
CA GLU A 145 12.84 8.01 2.15
C GLU A 145 12.14 7.10 1.14
N ARG A 146 10.91 7.42 0.76
CA ARG A 146 10.14 6.69 -0.25
C ARG A 146 10.79 6.81 -1.64
N ARG A 147 11.17 8.02 -2.04
CA ARG A 147 11.89 8.27 -3.30
C ARG A 147 13.23 7.54 -3.35
N LYS A 148 13.97 7.54 -2.23
CA LYS A 148 15.22 6.79 -2.11
C LYS A 148 15.00 5.28 -2.28
N ALA A 149 13.96 4.72 -1.64
CA ALA A 149 13.61 3.31 -1.76
C ALA A 149 13.23 2.93 -3.19
N LEU A 150 12.40 3.73 -3.86
CA LEU A 150 12.00 3.51 -5.26
C LEU A 150 13.21 3.49 -6.19
N ASN A 151 14.06 4.49 -6.10
CA ASN A 151 15.28 4.57 -6.91
C ASN A 151 16.21 3.36 -6.68
N SER A 152 16.39 2.94 -5.43
CA SER A 152 17.25 1.78 -5.09
C SER A 152 16.64 0.44 -5.49
N SER A 153 15.32 0.34 -5.60
CA SER A 153 14.58 -0.87 -6.02
C SER A 153 14.33 -0.92 -7.54
N GLY A 154 14.95 -0.02 -8.30
CA GLY A 154 14.91 -0.02 -9.77
C GLY A 154 13.62 0.52 -10.40
N TRP A 155 12.85 1.30 -9.63
CA TRP A 155 11.70 2.00 -10.19
C TRP A 155 12.16 3.21 -10.99
N GLU A 156 11.55 3.41 -12.16
CA GLU A 156 11.79 4.54 -13.05
C GLU A 156 10.89 5.72 -12.66
N PHE A 157 11.47 6.90 -12.48
CA PHE A 157 10.72 8.12 -12.33
C PHE A 157 10.14 8.55 -13.67
N ILE A 158 8.82 8.52 -13.81
CA ILE A 158 8.10 8.90 -15.02
C ILE A 158 7.45 10.30 -14.92
N ASP A 159 7.60 10.95 -13.75
CA ASP A 159 6.94 12.18 -13.34
C ASP A 159 5.41 12.08 -13.42
N LYS A 160 4.84 11.87 -14.61
CA LYS A 160 3.40 11.99 -14.83
C LYS A 160 2.74 10.64 -15.10
N TYR A 161 1.65 10.39 -14.38
CA TYR A 161 0.72 9.31 -14.66
C TYR A 161 -0.71 9.87 -14.72
N ARG A 162 -1.36 9.78 -15.91
CA ARG A 162 -2.60 10.50 -16.23
C ARG A 162 -2.38 12.02 -16.03
N GLU A 163 -3.20 12.68 -15.21
CA GLU A 163 -3.10 14.09 -14.86
C GLU A 163 -2.30 14.40 -13.59
N HIS A 164 -1.79 13.37 -12.91
CA HIS A 164 -1.11 13.51 -11.62
C HIS A 164 0.42 13.41 -11.78
N HIS A 165 1.16 14.06 -10.89
CA HIS A 165 2.62 14.13 -10.90
C HIS A 165 3.27 13.29 -9.79
N ASP A 166 4.59 13.22 -9.77
CA ASP A 166 5.42 12.52 -8.78
C ASP A 166 5.32 10.99 -8.86
N TYR A 167 5.11 10.41 -10.04
CA TYR A 167 4.95 8.99 -10.24
C TYR A 167 6.25 8.28 -10.63
N TYR A 168 6.30 7.03 -10.20
CA TYR A 168 7.32 6.04 -10.53
C TYR A 168 6.64 4.81 -11.12
N LYS A 169 7.37 4.09 -11.97
CA LYS A 169 6.89 2.89 -12.67
C LYS A 169 7.88 1.75 -12.56
N ILE A 170 7.39 0.51 -12.50
CA ILE A 170 8.19 -0.70 -12.65
C ILE A 170 7.40 -1.77 -13.40
N THR A 171 8.12 -2.61 -14.17
CA THR A 171 7.55 -3.82 -14.74
C THR A 171 7.63 -4.95 -13.72
N CYS A 172 6.50 -5.64 -13.50
CA CYS A 172 6.40 -6.76 -12.59
C CYS A 172 7.19 -7.97 -13.10
N LYS A 173 7.65 -8.81 -12.19
CA LYS A 173 8.20 -10.13 -12.53
C LYS A 173 7.06 -11.07 -12.93
N ARG A 174 7.29 -11.81 -14.02
CA ARG A 174 6.43 -12.92 -14.48
C ARG A 174 6.87 -14.24 -13.90
#